data_7f177b9e4d6efd4cbd9f9dcf6959b47c
#
_entry.id   7f177b9e4d6efd4cbd9f9dcf6959b47c
#
_cell.length_a   1.000
_cell.length_b   1.000
_cell.length_c   1.000
_cell.angle_alpha   90.00
_cell.angle_beta   90.00
_cell.angle_gamma   90.00
#
_symmetry.space_group_name_H-M   'P 1'
#
loop_
_entity.id
_entity.type
_entity.pdbx_description
1 polymer ?
#
loop_
_entity_poly.entity_id
_entity_poly.type
_entity_poly.pdbx_seq_one_letter_code
_entity_poly.pdbx_strand_id
1 'polypeptide(L)'
;IGMSTMATQLGAISFISAPAFVALKPGGGLSWLGYEFAVPAAVVFVMIFIIPVIHREDIVSVYEYLERRFDSGTRSIVSSIFLIGRALATGVSIYAIGLVLSAVWKLPLTPTILAIGAITIVYDAWGGMKAVVWSDVLQMIVLTLGVLICGGAAYMLAGGWEGVLSGFDSERLHIMKLGTHGFGDGDDFSFWALFLGGFFLYVSYYGCDQSQIQREMSASTLDDAKKSLLLNGFARFLLVSAYVGMGLLVGAYAYENPEFMSLIPKDKLDYMIPVFVLNYLPHGLIGFIVVALVAAFMSSLDSSINSLSAASMKDIYQKYVNSDSDDAHYFRWSRIITVFWGVVCTGFAFVVGGISDTIIEAINKVGSLFYGPVLAAFLLGLLFKRSGPLGVKLGVLTGITVNLVLWIGFPEISWLWWNLTGCASAVAVGYGVSLVYPYDGYTAAVYKDAEDGHGKWKGRYILLVSYMVVILLLSYLADRYWLK
;
A
#
# COMPACT_ATOMS: atom_id res chain seq x y z
N ILE A 1 -11.59 -13.40 1.67
CA ILE A 1 -10.45 -12.74 2.31
C ILE A 1 -9.45 -12.32 1.23
N GLY A 2 -8.79 -13.21 0.47
CA GLY A 2 -7.74 -12.86 -0.49
C GLY A 2 -8.13 -11.79 -1.51
N MET A 3 -9.36 -11.80 -2.03
CA MET A 3 -9.85 -10.72 -2.91
C MET A 3 -10.05 -9.41 -2.15
N SER A 4 -10.48 -9.44 -0.90
CA SER A 4 -10.62 -8.24 -0.07
C SER A 4 -9.25 -7.64 0.28
N THR A 5 -8.25 -8.47 0.65
CA THR A 5 -6.87 -8.05 0.86
C THR A 5 -6.30 -7.36 -0.40
N MET A 6 -6.58 -7.90 -1.59
CA MET A 6 -6.14 -7.33 -2.86
C MET A 6 -6.89 -6.03 -3.20
N ALA A 7 -8.19 -5.96 -2.96
CA ALA A 7 -9.02 -4.77 -3.20
C ALA A 7 -8.58 -3.57 -2.36
N THR A 8 -8.15 -3.80 -1.12
CA THR A 8 -7.64 -2.73 -0.24
C THR A 8 -6.36 -2.08 -0.78
N GLN A 9 -5.57 -2.82 -1.56
CA GLN A 9 -4.32 -2.34 -2.11
C GLN A 9 -4.47 -1.77 -3.53
N LEU A 10 -5.32 -2.40 -4.34
CA LEU A 10 -5.56 -2.05 -5.74
C LEU A 10 -6.95 -1.43 -5.89
N GLY A 11 -7.15 -0.35 -5.17
CA GLY A 11 -8.39 0.40 -5.16
C GLY A 11 -8.43 1.53 -6.19
N ALA A 12 -9.27 2.50 -5.92
CA ALA A 12 -9.50 3.64 -6.79
C ALA A 12 -8.25 4.53 -7.02
N ILE A 13 -7.31 4.60 -6.06
CA ILE A 13 -6.02 5.30 -6.27
C ILE A 13 -5.24 4.64 -7.40
N SER A 14 -5.14 3.31 -7.42
CA SER A 14 -4.45 2.59 -8.49
C SER A 14 -5.10 2.80 -9.85
N PHE A 15 -6.45 2.88 -9.89
CA PHE A 15 -7.20 3.14 -11.11
C PHE A 15 -6.92 4.52 -11.73
N ILE A 16 -6.72 5.53 -10.91
CA ILE A 16 -6.53 6.92 -11.36
C ILE A 16 -5.05 7.23 -11.54
N SER A 17 -4.25 6.90 -10.56
CA SER A 17 -2.89 7.42 -10.41
C SER A 17 -1.82 6.54 -11.04
N ALA A 18 -2.00 5.21 -11.08
CA ALA A 18 -1.04 4.36 -11.78
C ALA A 18 -0.99 4.66 -13.30
N PRO A 19 -2.13 4.83 -14.00
CA PRO A 19 -2.12 5.29 -15.38
C PRO A 19 -1.47 6.66 -15.59
N ALA A 20 -1.73 7.62 -14.70
CA ALA A 20 -1.14 8.95 -14.78
C ALA A 20 0.39 8.90 -14.56
N PHE A 21 0.85 8.07 -13.63
CA PHE A 21 2.27 7.82 -13.41
C PHE A 21 2.94 7.26 -14.68
N VAL A 22 2.33 6.25 -15.30
CA VAL A 22 2.87 5.61 -16.52
C VAL A 22 2.92 6.58 -17.67
N ALA A 23 1.85 7.34 -17.89
CA ALA A 23 1.72 8.20 -19.04
C ALA A 23 2.46 9.54 -18.90
N LEU A 24 2.34 10.22 -17.77
CA LEU A 24 2.66 11.64 -17.66
C LEU A 24 3.78 11.97 -16.66
N LYS A 25 4.01 11.12 -15.63
CA LYS A 25 5.06 11.41 -14.62
C LYS A 25 6.45 11.43 -15.27
N PRO A 26 7.25 12.49 -15.09
CA PRO A 26 8.66 12.48 -15.50
C PRO A 26 9.43 11.32 -14.88
N GLY A 27 10.19 10.56 -15.67
CA GLY A 27 10.87 9.33 -15.23
C GLY A 27 9.95 8.12 -14.99
N GLY A 28 8.63 8.31 -15.02
CA GLY A 28 7.64 7.23 -14.93
C GLY A 28 7.61 6.33 -16.16
N GLY A 29 6.62 5.45 -16.23
CA GLY A 29 6.46 4.48 -17.32
C GLY A 29 6.18 3.08 -16.80
N LEU A 30 6.42 2.06 -17.63
CA LEU A 30 6.29 0.64 -17.27
C LEU A 30 7.23 0.21 -16.15
N SER A 31 8.25 1.00 -15.82
CA SER A 31 9.19 0.76 -14.71
C SER A 31 8.48 0.52 -13.37
N TRP A 32 7.27 1.08 -13.16
CA TRP A 32 6.45 0.80 -11.97
C TRP A 32 6.19 -0.69 -11.72
N LEU A 33 6.15 -1.52 -12.78
CA LEU A 33 6.04 -2.97 -12.66
C LEU A 33 7.21 -3.60 -11.89
N GLY A 34 8.36 -2.93 -11.84
CA GLY A 34 9.51 -3.33 -11.02
C GLY A 34 9.18 -3.51 -9.54
N TYR A 35 8.23 -2.74 -9.04
CA TYR A 35 7.73 -2.82 -7.67
C TYR A 35 6.96 -4.12 -7.41
N GLU A 36 6.16 -4.55 -8.39
CA GLU A 36 5.29 -5.71 -8.27
C GLU A 36 6.03 -7.05 -8.37
N PHE A 37 7.21 -7.08 -8.99
CA PHE A 37 8.05 -8.30 -9.03
C PHE A 37 8.47 -8.77 -7.64
N ALA A 38 8.55 -7.87 -6.66
CA ALA A 38 8.93 -8.20 -5.28
C ALA A 38 7.81 -8.90 -4.50
N VAL A 39 6.53 -8.77 -4.94
CA VAL A 39 5.37 -9.26 -4.19
C VAL A 39 5.40 -10.77 -3.95
N PRO A 40 5.70 -11.65 -4.93
CA PRO A 40 5.73 -13.08 -4.69
C PRO A 40 6.77 -13.48 -3.60
N ALA A 41 7.96 -12.86 -3.63
CA ALA A 41 9.00 -13.11 -2.63
C ALA A 41 8.59 -12.60 -1.25
N ALA A 42 8.02 -11.39 -1.18
CA ALA A 42 7.54 -10.81 0.08
C ALA A 42 6.41 -11.64 0.70
N VAL A 43 5.46 -12.09 -0.10
CA VAL A 43 4.36 -12.97 0.35
C VAL A 43 4.88 -14.30 0.87
N VAL A 44 5.85 -14.92 0.19
CA VAL A 44 6.51 -16.15 0.69
C VAL A 44 7.16 -15.89 2.04
N PHE A 45 7.89 -14.78 2.18
CA PHE A 45 8.51 -14.41 3.46
C PHE A 45 7.47 -14.28 4.59
N VAL A 46 6.37 -13.56 4.32
CA VAL A 46 5.28 -13.35 5.29
C VAL A 46 4.62 -14.68 5.67
N MET A 47 4.35 -15.57 4.70
CA MET A 47 3.76 -16.90 4.95
C MET A 47 4.67 -17.83 5.75
N ILE A 48 5.99 -17.66 5.68
CA ILE A 48 6.95 -18.50 6.40
C ILE A 48 7.19 -17.94 7.81
N PHE A 49 7.44 -16.64 7.93
CA PHE A 49 8.00 -16.08 9.18
C PHE A 49 6.98 -15.32 10.03
N ILE A 50 5.99 -14.67 9.44
CA ILE A 50 5.11 -13.74 10.17
C ILE A 50 3.76 -14.37 10.50
N ILE A 51 3.01 -14.80 9.49
CA ILE A 51 1.65 -15.32 9.65
C ILE A 51 1.55 -16.51 10.61
N PRO A 52 2.45 -17.51 10.60
CA PRO A 52 2.35 -18.63 11.54
C PRO A 52 2.45 -18.21 13.01
N VAL A 53 3.22 -17.17 13.29
CA VAL A 53 3.36 -16.66 14.66
C VAL A 53 2.12 -15.89 15.07
N ILE A 54 1.66 -14.95 14.23
CA ILE A 54 0.55 -14.04 14.56
C ILE A 54 -0.78 -14.80 14.65
N HIS A 55 -1.04 -15.74 13.75
CA HIS A 55 -2.32 -16.49 13.73
C HIS A 55 -2.50 -17.42 14.95
N ARG A 56 -1.41 -17.84 15.60
CA ARG A 56 -1.47 -18.69 16.81
C ARG A 56 -1.78 -17.92 18.07
N GLU A 57 -1.44 -16.66 18.12
CA GLU A 57 -1.47 -15.85 19.32
C GLU A 57 -2.88 -15.39 19.73
N ASP A 58 -3.90 -15.61 18.89
CA ASP A 58 -5.27 -15.15 19.08
C ASP A 58 -5.35 -13.66 19.51
N ILE A 59 -4.59 -12.85 18.79
CA ILE A 59 -4.44 -11.41 19.05
C ILE A 59 -5.38 -10.61 18.16
N VAL A 60 -5.87 -9.47 18.65
CA VAL A 60 -6.72 -8.53 17.89
C VAL A 60 -5.89 -7.49 17.15
N SER A 61 -4.83 -7.01 17.78
CA SER A 61 -3.84 -6.10 17.19
C SER A 61 -2.55 -6.83 16.95
N VAL A 62 -1.96 -6.70 15.76
CA VAL A 62 -0.66 -7.28 15.45
C VAL A 62 0.44 -6.80 16.41
N TYR A 63 0.27 -5.63 16.98
CA TYR A 63 1.22 -5.04 17.93
C TYR A 63 1.18 -5.69 19.31
N GLU A 64 0.15 -6.48 19.65
CA GLU A 64 0.13 -7.31 20.85
C GLU A 64 1.26 -8.34 20.86
N TYR A 65 1.67 -8.85 19.70
CA TYR A 65 2.85 -9.69 19.56
C TYR A 65 4.10 -9.00 20.11
N LEU A 66 4.29 -7.71 19.80
CA LEU A 66 5.46 -6.96 20.28
C LEU A 66 5.46 -6.79 21.81
N GLU A 67 4.28 -6.68 22.42
CA GLU A 67 4.16 -6.64 23.87
C GLU A 67 4.55 -7.98 24.50
N ARG A 68 3.99 -9.08 23.97
CA ARG A 68 4.29 -10.43 24.48
C ARG A 68 5.76 -10.81 24.30
N ARG A 69 6.39 -10.29 23.23
CA ARG A 69 7.80 -10.55 22.92
C ARG A 69 8.76 -9.63 23.66
N PHE A 70 8.38 -8.39 23.88
CA PHE A 70 9.23 -7.34 24.47
C PHE A 70 8.57 -6.72 25.70
N ASP A 71 7.86 -5.61 25.52
CA ASP A 71 7.13 -4.92 26.58
C ASP A 71 6.00 -4.06 26.00
N SER A 72 5.17 -3.51 26.91
CA SER A 72 4.08 -2.63 26.57
C SER A 72 4.53 -1.33 25.93
N GLY A 73 5.70 -0.81 26.27
CA GLY A 73 6.24 0.40 25.68
C GLY A 73 6.61 0.20 24.21
N THR A 74 7.17 -0.96 23.84
CA THR A 74 7.44 -1.32 22.44
C THR A 74 6.15 -1.41 21.63
N ARG A 75 5.11 -2.07 22.15
CA ARG A 75 3.78 -2.09 21.54
C ARG A 75 3.28 -0.67 21.27
N SER A 76 3.29 0.21 22.28
CA SER A 76 2.74 1.55 22.18
C SER A 76 3.49 2.44 21.21
N ILE A 77 4.83 2.36 21.16
CA ILE A 77 5.63 3.14 20.21
C ILE A 77 5.32 2.69 18.78
N VAL A 78 5.39 1.39 18.49
CA VAL A 78 5.17 0.87 17.12
C VAL A 78 3.74 1.10 16.66
N SER A 79 2.74 0.86 17.54
CA SER A 79 1.34 1.16 17.26
C SER A 79 1.11 2.65 17.00
N SER A 80 1.72 3.56 17.76
CA SER A 80 1.62 5.01 17.54
C SER A 80 2.23 5.43 16.19
N ILE A 81 3.36 4.83 15.80
CA ILE A 81 3.97 5.05 14.48
C ILE A 81 3.04 4.58 13.36
N PHE A 82 2.42 3.41 13.51
CA PHE A 82 1.39 2.95 12.58
C PHE A 82 0.22 3.93 12.49
N LEU A 83 -0.30 4.40 13.63
CA LEU A 83 -1.43 5.34 13.67
C LEU A 83 -1.12 6.63 12.89
N ILE A 84 0.06 7.20 13.08
CA ILE A 84 0.49 8.41 12.37
C ILE A 84 0.64 8.14 10.86
N GLY A 85 1.39 7.11 10.50
CA GLY A 85 1.62 6.76 9.09
C GLY A 85 0.34 6.42 8.36
N ARG A 86 -0.56 5.66 9.00
CA ARG A 86 -1.85 5.28 8.43
C ARG A 86 -2.80 6.45 8.28
N ALA A 87 -2.85 7.36 9.26
CA ALA A 87 -3.67 8.57 9.18
C ALA A 87 -3.21 9.49 8.05
N LEU A 88 -1.89 9.67 7.85
CA LEU A 88 -1.35 10.42 6.71
C LEU A 88 -1.72 9.76 5.39
N ALA A 89 -1.55 8.44 5.24
CA ALA A 89 -1.93 7.70 4.03
C ALA A 89 -3.44 7.78 3.76
N THR A 90 -4.27 7.75 4.81
CA THR A 90 -5.73 7.95 4.69
C THR A 90 -6.05 9.37 4.24
N GLY A 91 -5.31 10.38 4.71
CA GLY A 91 -5.40 11.75 4.21
C GLY A 91 -5.12 11.87 2.72
N VAL A 92 -4.08 11.16 2.20
CA VAL A 92 -3.82 11.07 0.75
C VAL A 92 -5.02 10.46 0.01
N SER A 93 -5.65 9.44 0.58
CA SER A 93 -6.84 8.81 -0.02
C SER A 93 -8.05 9.74 -0.06
N ILE A 94 -8.29 10.53 0.99
CA ILE A 94 -9.36 11.54 1.02
C ILE A 94 -9.07 12.66 0.00
N TYR A 95 -7.83 13.09 -0.12
CA TYR A 95 -7.42 14.05 -1.15
C TYR A 95 -7.70 13.50 -2.57
N ALA A 96 -7.36 12.23 -2.81
CA ALA A 96 -7.53 11.56 -4.09
C ALA A 96 -9.00 11.54 -4.56
N ILE A 97 -9.92 11.10 -3.68
CA ILE A 97 -11.35 11.11 -4.01
C ILE A 97 -11.89 12.54 -4.16
N GLY A 98 -11.39 13.47 -3.32
CA GLY A 98 -11.71 14.89 -3.44
C GLY A 98 -11.36 15.46 -4.82
N LEU A 99 -10.18 15.10 -5.33
CA LEU A 99 -9.71 15.48 -6.65
C LEU A 99 -10.63 14.94 -7.76
N VAL A 100 -10.99 13.64 -7.70
CA VAL A 100 -11.89 13.02 -8.68
C VAL A 100 -13.26 13.69 -8.70
N LEU A 101 -13.89 13.82 -7.53
CA LEU A 101 -15.23 14.41 -7.44
C LEU A 101 -15.23 15.91 -7.77
N SER A 102 -14.17 16.63 -7.44
CA SER A 102 -13.97 18.01 -7.88
C SER A 102 -13.95 18.11 -9.40
N ALA A 103 -13.26 17.20 -10.10
CA ALA A 103 -13.23 17.14 -11.55
C ALA A 103 -14.60 16.79 -12.15
N VAL A 104 -15.27 15.76 -11.61
CA VAL A 104 -16.56 15.28 -12.10
C VAL A 104 -17.67 16.33 -11.94
N TRP A 105 -17.76 16.94 -10.77
CA TRP A 105 -18.83 17.89 -10.45
C TRP A 105 -18.46 19.35 -10.70
N LYS A 106 -17.22 19.62 -11.13
CA LYS A 106 -16.69 20.98 -11.32
C LYS A 106 -16.82 21.85 -10.06
N LEU A 107 -16.66 21.23 -8.88
CA LEU A 107 -16.70 21.90 -7.59
C LEU A 107 -15.27 22.24 -7.12
N PRO A 108 -15.10 23.28 -6.30
CA PRO A 108 -13.80 23.57 -5.68
C PRO A 108 -13.33 22.38 -4.81
N LEU A 109 -12.03 22.12 -4.81
CA LEU A 109 -11.44 20.95 -4.12
C LEU A 109 -11.68 20.98 -2.61
N THR A 110 -11.50 22.13 -1.96
CA THR A 110 -11.63 22.27 -0.50
C THR A 110 -13.00 21.85 0.04
N PRO A 111 -14.14 22.41 -0.42
CA PRO A 111 -15.45 21.96 0.06
C PRO A 111 -15.75 20.50 -0.31
N THR A 112 -15.21 19.99 -1.42
CA THR A 112 -15.35 18.59 -1.81
C THR A 112 -14.66 17.66 -0.81
N ILE A 113 -13.43 17.96 -0.40
CA ILE A 113 -12.71 17.21 0.65
C ILE A 113 -13.48 17.21 1.97
N LEU A 114 -14.00 18.38 2.40
CA LEU A 114 -14.78 18.48 3.64
C LEU A 114 -16.06 17.67 3.59
N ALA A 115 -16.78 17.71 2.46
CA ALA A 115 -17.99 16.93 2.28
C ALA A 115 -17.73 15.43 2.33
N ILE A 116 -16.69 14.97 1.64
CA ILE A 116 -16.27 13.55 1.65
C ILE A 116 -15.87 13.13 3.05
N GLY A 117 -15.04 13.91 3.73
CA GLY A 117 -14.63 13.62 5.12
C GLY A 117 -15.84 13.50 6.05
N ALA A 118 -16.79 14.42 5.96
CA ALA A 118 -18.01 14.37 6.75
C ALA A 118 -18.86 13.12 6.46
N ILE A 119 -19.07 12.79 5.17
CA ILE A 119 -19.82 11.59 4.77
C ILE A 119 -19.13 10.33 5.29
N THR A 120 -17.80 10.23 5.12
CA THR A 120 -17.00 9.10 5.59
C THR A 120 -17.13 8.92 7.10
N ILE A 121 -16.97 10.00 7.89
CA ILE A 121 -17.12 9.97 9.34
C ILE A 121 -18.50 9.46 9.75
N VAL A 122 -19.55 9.95 9.10
CA VAL A 122 -20.91 9.57 9.42
C VAL A 122 -21.13 8.08 9.18
N TYR A 123 -20.78 7.57 8.00
CA TYR A 123 -21.08 6.17 7.72
C TYR A 123 -20.16 5.20 8.47
N ASP A 124 -18.86 5.54 8.70
CA ASP A 124 -17.93 4.70 9.47
C ASP A 124 -18.34 4.56 10.93
N ALA A 125 -18.87 5.64 11.55
CA ALA A 125 -19.34 5.59 12.92
C ALA A 125 -20.54 4.64 13.14
N TRP A 126 -21.29 4.30 12.08
CA TRP A 126 -22.43 3.38 12.12
C TRP A 126 -22.22 2.07 11.36
N GLY A 127 -21.15 1.97 10.53
CA GLY A 127 -20.83 0.80 9.74
C GLY A 127 -20.22 -0.34 10.56
N GLY A 128 -20.03 -1.50 9.93
CA GLY A 128 -19.42 -2.69 10.55
C GLY A 128 -18.61 -3.52 9.57
N MET A 129 -17.55 -4.18 10.05
CA MET A 129 -16.53 -4.94 9.28
C MET A 129 -17.08 -6.01 8.31
N LYS A 130 -18.22 -6.64 8.60
CA LYS A 130 -18.75 -7.71 7.73
C LYS A 130 -19.24 -7.20 6.37
N ALA A 131 -19.76 -5.98 6.32
CA ALA A 131 -20.20 -5.36 5.06
C ALA A 131 -19.02 -5.02 4.17
N VAL A 132 -17.89 -4.61 4.76
CA VAL A 132 -16.67 -4.17 4.07
C VAL A 132 -16.08 -5.28 3.18
N VAL A 133 -15.95 -6.51 3.68
CA VAL A 133 -15.33 -7.62 2.92
C VAL A 133 -16.13 -7.97 1.64
N TRP A 134 -17.46 -7.93 1.68
CA TRP A 134 -18.30 -8.20 0.51
C TRP A 134 -18.30 -7.02 -0.49
N SER A 135 -18.32 -5.79 0.01
CA SER A 135 -18.22 -4.61 -0.84
C SER A 135 -16.88 -4.55 -1.57
N ASP A 136 -15.77 -4.89 -0.90
CA ASP A 136 -14.44 -4.96 -1.49
C ASP A 136 -14.38 -5.87 -2.75
N VAL A 137 -14.98 -7.06 -2.65
CA VAL A 137 -15.01 -8.02 -3.78
C VAL A 137 -15.77 -7.45 -4.97
N LEU A 138 -16.96 -6.88 -4.73
CA LEU A 138 -17.78 -6.28 -5.79
C LEU A 138 -17.05 -5.11 -6.45
N GLN A 139 -16.46 -4.24 -5.64
CA GLN A 139 -15.72 -3.05 -6.12
C GLN A 139 -14.53 -3.44 -6.97
N MET A 140 -13.78 -4.47 -6.58
CA MET A 140 -12.64 -4.96 -7.35
C MET A 140 -13.06 -5.47 -8.72
N ILE A 141 -14.19 -6.19 -8.83
CA ILE A 141 -14.74 -6.63 -10.10
C ILE A 141 -15.11 -5.42 -10.97
N VAL A 142 -15.83 -4.46 -10.39
CA VAL A 142 -16.30 -3.26 -11.10
C VAL A 142 -15.12 -2.38 -11.56
N LEU A 143 -14.10 -2.19 -10.71
CA LEU A 143 -12.88 -1.47 -11.08
C LEU A 143 -12.12 -2.18 -12.20
N THR A 144 -12.01 -3.51 -12.15
CA THR A 144 -11.35 -4.28 -13.21
C THR A 144 -12.09 -4.12 -14.54
N LEU A 145 -13.43 -4.17 -14.54
CA LEU A 145 -14.23 -3.87 -15.71
C LEU A 145 -14.02 -2.43 -16.20
N GLY A 146 -13.92 -1.46 -15.27
CA GLY A 146 -13.60 -0.07 -15.59
C GLY A 146 -12.26 0.09 -16.30
N VAL A 147 -11.22 -0.62 -15.85
CA VAL A 147 -9.90 -0.65 -16.51
C VAL A 147 -10.01 -1.16 -17.94
N LEU A 148 -10.74 -2.27 -18.15
CA LEU A 148 -10.93 -2.84 -19.48
C LEU A 148 -11.74 -1.93 -20.40
N ILE A 149 -12.77 -1.26 -19.88
CA ILE A 149 -13.58 -0.29 -20.63
C ILE A 149 -12.74 0.93 -21.03
N CYS A 150 -12.05 1.55 -20.09
CA CYS A 150 -11.20 2.72 -20.37
C CYS A 150 -10.05 2.37 -21.32
N GLY A 151 -9.36 1.25 -21.08
CA GLY A 151 -8.29 0.78 -21.94
C GLY A 151 -8.78 0.45 -23.35
N GLY A 152 -9.90 -0.26 -23.47
CA GLY A 152 -10.52 -0.59 -24.77
C GLY A 152 -10.95 0.66 -25.55
N ALA A 153 -11.56 1.65 -24.88
CA ALA A 153 -11.93 2.91 -25.51
C ALA A 153 -10.68 3.69 -25.97
N ALA A 154 -9.66 3.79 -25.12
CA ALA A 154 -8.40 4.46 -25.47
C ALA A 154 -7.68 3.76 -26.64
N TYR A 155 -7.66 2.43 -26.68
CA TYR A 155 -7.11 1.66 -27.80
C TYR A 155 -7.79 1.97 -29.12
N MET A 156 -9.13 2.06 -29.14
CA MET A 156 -9.87 2.42 -30.35
C MET A 156 -9.62 3.86 -30.77
N LEU A 157 -9.55 4.79 -29.81
CA LEU A 157 -9.32 6.23 -30.08
C LEU A 157 -7.89 6.50 -30.56
N ALA A 158 -6.90 5.75 -30.08
CA ALA A 158 -5.51 5.84 -30.53
C ALA A 158 -5.26 5.17 -31.90
N GLY A 159 -6.27 4.66 -32.58
CA GLY A 159 -6.09 4.02 -33.90
C GLY A 159 -5.50 2.60 -33.82
N GLY A 160 -5.63 1.91 -32.71
CA GLY A 160 -5.14 0.54 -32.51
C GLY A 160 -3.67 0.49 -32.07
N TRP A 161 -3.04 -0.66 -32.28
CA TRP A 161 -1.69 -0.90 -31.74
C TRP A 161 -0.59 -0.04 -32.41
N GLU A 162 -0.76 0.29 -33.68
CA GLU A 162 0.19 1.16 -34.40
C GLU A 162 0.22 2.57 -33.80
N GLY A 163 -0.95 3.16 -33.52
CA GLY A 163 -1.03 4.44 -32.87
C GLY A 163 -0.51 4.45 -31.43
N VAL A 164 -0.73 3.36 -30.69
CA VAL A 164 -0.17 3.24 -29.32
C VAL A 164 1.37 3.25 -29.34
N LEU A 165 2.00 2.55 -30.28
CA LEU A 165 3.46 2.48 -30.37
C LEU A 165 4.09 3.76 -30.92
N SER A 166 3.41 4.47 -31.84
CA SER A 166 3.91 5.72 -32.42
C SER A 166 3.76 6.92 -31.48
N GLY A 167 2.73 6.92 -30.64
CA GLY A 167 2.41 8.03 -29.74
C GLY A 167 3.23 8.04 -28.44
N PHE A 168 4.00 7.01 -28.14
CA PHE A 168 4.66 6.89 -26.85
C PHE A 168 6.17 7.06 -26.92
N ASP A 169 6.75 7.77 -25.94
CA ASP A 169 8.19 7.84 -25.73
C ASP A 169 8.74 6.46 -25.36
N SER A 170 9.71 5.95 -26.13
CA SER A 170 10.32 4.63 -25.93
C SER A 170 10.91 4.43 -24.53
N GLU A 171 11.40 5.50 -23.88
CA GLU A 171 11.91 5.42 -22.50
C GLU A 171 10.86 5.00 -21.49
N ARG A 172 9.59 5.35 -21.72
CA ARG A 172 8.47 4.97 -20.85
C ARG A 172 8.03 3.51 -20.99
N LEU A 173 8.40 2.88 -22.10
CA LEU A 173 8.12 1.48 -22.36
C LEU A 173 9.10 0.54 -21.66
N HIS A 174 10.25 1.03 -21.18
CA HIS A 174 11.20 0.21 -20.45
C HIS A 174 10.67 -0.20 -19.07
N ILE A 175 10.59 -1.54 -18.87
CA ILE A 175 10.13 -2.15 -17.61
C ILE A 175 11.30 -2.24 -16.61
N MET A 176 12.49 -2.64 -17.09
CA MET A 176 13.64 -2.94 -16.23
C MET A 176 14.81 -1.98 -16.48
N LYS A 177 14.80 -0.84 -15.81
CA LYS A 177 15.90 0.12 -15.84
C LYS A 177 17.05 -0.36 -14.96
N LEU A 178 17.89 -1.24 -15.52
CA LEU A 178 19.00 -1.92 -14.80
C LEU A 178 20.26 -1.07 -14.66
N GLY A 179 20.44 -0.06 -15.51
CA GLY A 179 21.64 0.78 -15.59
C GLY A 179 21.72 1.87 -14.53
N THR A 180 20.62 2.17 -13.85
CA THR A 180 20.51 3.16 -12.78
C THR A 180 20.14 2.50 -11.45
N HIS A 181 20.43 3.18 -10.34
CA HIS A 181 20.26 2.60 -9.00
C HIS A 181 19.39 3.45 -8.06
N GLY A 182 19.02 4.68 -8.47
CA GLY A 182 18.24 5.61 -7.64
C GLY A 182 19.05 6.28 -6.52
N PHE A 183 20.35 6.48 -6.76
CA PHE A 183 21.27 7.19 -5.86
C PHE A 183 21.74 8.53 -6.45
N GLY A 184 20.86 9.25 -7.15
CA GLY A 184 21.21 10.47 -7.86
C GLY A 184 21.90 10.24 -9.21
N ASP A 185 21.81 9.03 -9.74
CA ASP A 185 22.39 8.59 -11.00
C ASP A 185 21.46 8.77 -12.23
N GLY A 186 20.44 9.61 -12.08
CA GLY A 186 19.58 10.10 -13.15
C GLY A 186 18.20 9.45 -13.25
N ASP A 187 17.89 8.43 -12.50
CA ASP A 187 16.56 7.81 -12.49
C ASP A 187 16.11 7.39 -11.07
N ASP A 188 15.04 8.01 -10.59
CA ASP A 188 14.46 7.70 -9.28
C ASP A 188 13.77 6.33 -9.25
N PHE A 189 13.26 5.86 -10.40
CA PHE A 189 12.49 4.63 -10.55
C PHE A 189 13.32 3.51 -11.18
N SER A 190 14.55 3.30 -10.68
CA SER A 190 15.42 2.21 -11.10
C SER A 190 14.85 0.85 -10.68
N PHE A 191 15.15 -0.21 -11.46
CA PHE A 191 14.73 -1.57 -11.13
C PHE A 191 15.16 -2.00 -9.70
N TRP A 192 16.39 -1.66 -9.31
CA TRP A 192 16.94 -2.06 -8.01
C TRP A 192 16.22 -1.41 -6.84
N ALA A 193 15.93 -0.12 -6.94
CA ALA A 193 15.17 0.61 -5.90
C ALA A 193 13.73 0.09 -5.80
N LEU A 194 13.07 -0.14 -6.94
CA LEU A 194 11.72 -0.69 -7.01
C LEU A 194 11.64 -2.11 -6.45
N PHE A 195 12.53 -3.00 -6.88
CA PHE A 195 12.50 -4.41 -6.48
C PHE A 195 12.88 -4.61 -5.02
N LEU A 196 14.03 -4.08 -4.59
CA LEU A 196 14.51 -4.23 -3.22
C LEU A 196 13.67 -3.40 -2.23
N GLY A 197 13.42 -2.14 -2.54
CA GLY A 197 12.53 -1.30 -1.72
C GLY A 197 11.12 -1.87 -1.65
N GLY A 198 10.60 -2.38 -2.78
CA GLY A 198 9.33 -3.07 -2.86
C GLY A 198 9.25 -4.33 -1.99
N PHE A 199 10.31 -5.14 -1.96
CA PHE A 199 10.35 -6.32 -1.09
C PHE A 199 10.13 -5.93 0.38
N PHE A 200 10.90 -4.99 0.90
CA PHE A 200 10.77 -4.55 2.30
C PHE A 200 9.41 -3.87 2.56
N LEU A 201 8.92 -3.07 1.62
CA LEU A 201 7.60 -2.47 1.71
C LEU A 201 6.51 -3.56 1.81
N TYR A 202 6.48 -4.53 0.89
CA TYR A 202 5.43 -5.54 0.86
C TYR A 202 5.51 -6.51 2.03
N VAL A 203 6.70 -6.85 2.52
CA VAL A 203 6.83 -7.63 3.77
C VAL A 203 6.22 -6.87 4.94
N SER A 204 6.52 -5.58 5.07
CA SER A 204 5.93 -4.73 6.11
C SER A 204 4.42 -4.60 5.95
N TYR A 205 3.95 -4.32 4.75
CA TYR A 205 2.55 -4.05 4.45
C TYR A 205 1.66 -5.27 4.67
N TYR A 206 2.06 -6.45 4.16
CA TYR A 206 1.30 -7.69 4.38
C TYR A 206 1.46 -8.28 5.79
N GLY A 207 2.60 -8.05 6.43
CA GLY A 207 2.95 -8.72 7.68
C GLY A 207 2.82 -7.87 8.95
N CYS A 208 2.91 -6.53 8.86
CA CYS A 208 3.03 -5.66 10.02
C CYS A 208 2.01 -4.50 10.04
N ASP A 209 1.33 -4.23 8.92
CA ASP A 209 0.29 -3.20 8.85
C ASP A 209 -1.06 -3.77 9.32
N GLN A 210 -1.61 -3.21 10.41
CA GLN A 210 -2.86 -3.67 11.00
C GLN A 210 -4.01 -3.68 9.99
N SER A 211 -4.07 -2.75 9.06
CA SER A 211 -5.15 -2.69 8.07
C SER A 211 -5.15 -3.84 7.07
N GLN A 212 -4.01 -4.48 6.87
CA GLN A 212 -3.88 -5.65 6.00
C GLN A 212 -3.96 -6.95 6.79
N ILE A 213 -3.10 -7.08 7.81
CA ILE A 213 -2.94 -8.33 8.54
C ILE A 213 -4.20 -8.74 9.32
N GLN A 214 -5.05 -7.78 9.73
CA GLN A 214 -6.32 -8.09 10.41
C GLN A 214 -7.26 -8.95 9.54
N ARG A 215 -7.16 -8.87 8.20
CA ARG A 215 -7.92 -9.75 7.28
C ARG A 215 -7.40 -11.17 7.32
N GLU A 216 -6.09 -11.33 7.30
CA GLU A 216 -5.44 -12.64 7.40
C GLU A 216 -5.66 -13.27 8.78
N MET A 217 -5.67 -12.45 9.85
CA MET A 217 -6.01 -12.88 11.20
C MET A 217 -7.48 -13.29 11.34
N SER A 218 -8.38 -12.74 10.53
CA SER A 218 -9.80 -13.14 10.51
C SER A 218 -10.06 -14.47 9.79
N ALA A 219 -9.05 -15.08 9.18
CA ALA A 219 -9.17 -16.38 8.53
C ALA A 219 -9.40 -17.48 9.58
N SER A 220 -10.27 -18.44 9.28
CA SER A 220 -10.62 -19.52 10.21
C SER A 220 -9.46 -20.47 10.51
N THR A 221 -8.52 -20.59 9.58
CA THR A 221 -7.34 -21.47 9.71
C THR A 221 -6.09 -20.79 9.15
N LEU A 222 -4.92 -21.20 9.67
CA LEU A 222 -3.63 -20.78 9.13
C LEU A 222 -3.50 -21.11 7.62
N ASP A 223 -4.04 -22.25 7.20
CA ASP A 223 -4.05 -22.66 5.79
C ASP A 223 -4.86 -21.66 4.92
N ASP A 224 -5.97 -21.14 5.42
CA ASP A 224 -6.80 -20.19 4.68
C ASP A 224 -6.16 -18.79 4.63
N ALA A 225 -5.49 -18.35 5.70
CA ALA A 225 -4.66 -17.16 5.69
C ALA A 225 -3.54 -17.27 4.63
N LYS A 226 -2.82 -18.39 4.59
CA LYS A 226 -1.79 -18.64 3.58
C LYS A 226 -2.35 -18.72 2.15
N LYS A 227 -3.53 -19.30 1.94
CA LYS A 227 -4.19 -19.31 0.61
C LYS A 227 -4.57 -17.91 0.13
N SER A 228 -5.04 -17.06 1.06
CA SER A 228 -5.33 -15.66 0.79
C SER A 228 -4.11 -14.92 0.26
N LEU A 229 -2.98 -15.03 0.96
CA LEU A 229 -1.70 -14.45 0.55
C LEU A 229 -1.18 -15.04 -0.76
N LEU A 230 -1.30 -16.35 -0.96
CA LEU A 230 -0.91 -17.02 -2.19
C LEU A 230 -1.67 -16.46 -3.40
N LEU A 231 -2.99 -16.25 -3.27
CA LEU A 231 -3.81 -15.61 -4.31
C LEU A 231 -3.27 -14.20 -4.63
N ASN A 232 -2.95 -13.41 -3.63
CA ASN A 232 -2.35 -12.08 -3.82
C ASN A 232 -1.01 -12.16 -4.55
N GLY A 233 -0.14 -13.11 -4.18
CA GLY A 233 1.15 -13.32 -4.82
C GLY A 233 1.08 -13.59 -6.32
N PHE A 234 0.03 -14.29 -6.80
CA PHE A 234 -0.16 -14.56 -8.22
C PHE A 234 -0.95 -13.47 -8.96
N ALA A 235 -2.06 -13.02 -8.38
CA ALA A 235 -3.02 -12.18 -9.09
C ALA A 235 -2.60 -10.71 -9.16
N ARG A 236 -1.83 -10.24 -8.21
CA ARG A 236 -1.49 -8.81 -8.09
C ARG A 236 -0.73 -8.28 -9.29
N PHE A 237 0.31 -8.98 -9.75
CA PHE A 237 1.08 -8.55 -10.92
C PHE A 237 0.20 -8.40 -12.17
N LEU A 238 -0.71 -9.36 -12.43
CA LEU A 238 -1.62 -9.31 -13.56
C LEU A 238 -2.57 -8.10 -13.47
N LEU A 239 -3.09 -7.83 -12.29
CA LEU A 239 -4.02 -6.74 -12.08
C LEU A 239 -3.32 -5.38 -12.20
N VAL A 240 -2.14 -5.22 -11.62
CA VAL A 240 -1.34 -3.99 -11.79
C VAL A 240 -0.93 -3.79 -13.24
N SER A 241 -0.57 -4.86 -13.95
CA SER A 241 -0.27 -4.78 -15.39
C SER A 241 -1.47 -4.28 -16.21
N ALA A 242 -2.71 -4.60 -15.81
CA ALA A 242 -3.89 -4.06 -16.46
C ALA A 242 -4.06 -2.55 -16.22
N TYR A 243 -3.83 -2.05 -14.98
CA TYR A 243 -3.85 -0.60 -14.70
C TYR A 243 -2.74 0.15 -15.44
N VAL A 244 -1.55 -0.41 -15.45
CA VAL A 244 -0.39 0.15 -16.15
C VAL A 244 -0.62 0.15 -17.67
N GLY A 245 -1.17 -0.96 -18.21
CA GLY A 245 -1.57 -1.07 -19.61
C GLY A 245 -2.63 -0.03 -20.01
N MET A 246 -3.65 0.20 -19.15
CA MET A 246 -4.60 1.29 -19.36
C MET A 246 -3.88 2.65 -19.43
N GLY A 247 -2.86 2.85 -18.58
CA GLY A 247 -2.03 4.05 -18.59
C GLY A 247 -1.29 4.27 -19.91
N LEU A 248 -0.73 3.20 -20.49
CA LEU A 248 -0.12 3.25 -21.82
C LEU A 248 -1.13 3.66 -22.90
N LEU A 249 -2.31 3.02 -22.91
CA LEU A 249 -3.32 3.25 -23.93
C LEU A 249 -3.89 4.69 -23.87
N VAL A 250 -4.26 5.16 -22.67
CA VAL A 250 -4.76 6.54 -22.48
C VAL A 250 -3.63 7.55 -22.69
N GLY A 251 -2.41 7.23 -22.31
CA GLY A 251 -1.24 8.07 -22.53
C GLY A 251 -0.91 8.26 -24.02
N ALA A 252 -0.90 7.18 -24.80
CA ALA A 252 -0.70 7.26 -26.24
C ALA A 252 -1.73 8.19 -26.90
N TYR A 253 -3.00 8.00 -26.55
CA TYR A 253 -4.05 8.91 -27.03
C TYR A 253 -3.82 10.36 -26.58
N ALA A 254 -3.33 10.57 -25.36
CA ALA A 254 -3.07 11.92 -24.84
C ALA A 254 -1.95 12.64 -25.61
N TYR A 255 -0.88 11.94 -25.97
CA TYR A 255 0.24 12.50 -26.73
C TYR A 255 -0.14 12.84 -28.15
N GLU A 256 -1.00 12.06 -28.79
CA GLU A 256 -1.50 12.34 -30.15
C GLU A 256 -2.61 13.38 -30.19
N ASN A 257 -3.26 13.69 -29.06
CA ASN A 257 -4.38 14.63 -28.97
C ASN A 257 -4.04 15.84 -28.07
N PRO A 258 -3.54 16.96 -28.66
CA PRO A 258 -3.21 18.17 -27.90
C PRO A 258 -4.41 18.81 -27.19
N GLU A 259 -5.63 18.64 -27.71
CA GLU A 259 -6.85 19.13 -27.08
C GLU A 259 -7.09 18.40 -25.76
N PHE A 260 -7.04 17.07 -25.76
CA PHE A 260 -7.15 16.27 -24.55
C PHE A 260 -6.02 16.60 -23.54
N MET A 261 -4.78 16.69 -24.02
CA MET A 261 -3.64 17.04 -23.17
C MET A 261 -3.81 18.42 -22.50
N SER A 262 -4.42 19.39 -23.19
CA SER A 262 -4.67 20.73 -22.65
C SER A 262 -5.70 20.76 -21.51
N LEU A 263 -6.56 19.74 -21.40
CA LEU A 263 -7.56 19.60 -20.33
C LEU A 263 -6.95 19.08 -19.03
N ILE A 264 -5.72 18.55 -19.09
CA ILE A 264 -5.02 17.98 -17.92
C ILE A 264 -4.16 19.07 -17.29
N PRO A 265 -4.41 19.50 -16.04
CA PRO A 265 -3.56 20.48 -15.36
C PRO A 265 -2.15 19.94 -15.17
N LYS A 266 -1.12 20.75 -15.50
CA LYS A 266 0.29 20.35 -15.45
C LYS A 266 0.78 19.96 -14.05
N ASP A 267 0.17 20.51 -13.02
CA ASP A 267 0.45 20.28 -11.61
C ASP A 267 -0.39 19.14 -10.98
N LYS A 268 -1.28 18.51 -11.77
CA LYS A 268 -2.24 17.49 -11.29
C LYS A 268 -2.41 16.38 -12.32
N LEU A 269 -1.38 15.57 -12.49
CA LEU A 269 -1.35 14.51 -13.52
C LEU A 269 -2.48 13.49 -13.35
N ASP A 270 -2.92 13.27 -12.12
CA ASP A 270 -4.01 12.34 -11.77
C ASP A 270 -5.39 12.75 -12.34
N TYR A 271 -5.52 13.95 -12.91
CA TYR A 271 -6.72 14.33 -13.66
C TYR A 271 -6.86 13.60 -15.01
N MET A 272 -5.80 12.96 -15.51
CA MET A 272 -5.82 12.29 -16.82
C MET A 272 -7.00 11.32 -16.97
N ILE A 273 -7.16 10.38 -16.05
CA ILE A 273 -8.23 9.37 -16.12
C ILE A 273 -9.63 9.97 -15.90
N PRO A 274 -9.89 10.80 -14.86
CA PRO A 274 -11.17 11.50 -14.74
C PRO A 274 -11.56 12.31 -15.97
N VAL A 275 -10.64 13.06 -16.55
CA VAL A 275 -10.88 13.86 -17.76
C VAL A 275 -11.17 12.96 -18.96
N PHE A 276 -10.41 11.86 -19.13
CA PHE A 276 -10.66 10.88 -20.18
C PHE A 276 -12.07 10.28 -20.07
N VAL A 277 -12.43 9.81 -18.88
CA VAL A 277 -13.75 9.21 -18.60
C VAL A 277 -14.87 10.18 -18.94
N LEU A 278 -14.76 11.46 -18.53
CA LEU A 278 -15.81 12.46 -18.70
C LEU A 278 -16.02 12.90 -20.16
N ASN A 279 -14.96 12.93 -20.97
CA ASN A 279 -15.04 13.50 -22.32
C ASN A 279 -15.16 12.46 -23.43
N TYR A 280 -14.72 11.20 -23.19
CA TYR A 280 -14.60 10.20 -24.26
C TYR A 280 -15.42 8.92 -24.03
N LEU A 281 -16.06 8.77 -22.88
CA LEU A 281 -16.95 7.65 -22.64
C LEU A 281 -18.43 8.02 -22.77
N PRO A 282 -19.31 7.06 -23.16
CA PRO A 282 -20.77 7.26 -23.15
C PRO A 282 -21.30 7.56 -21.74
N HIS A 283 -22.33 8.40 -21.62
CA HIS A 283 -22.88 8.85 -20.33
C HIS A 283 -23.19 7.74 -19.33
N GLY A 284 -23.72 6.59 -19.77
CA GLY A 284 -23.98 5.46 -18.88
C GLY A 284 -22.72 4.84 -18.29
N LEU A 285 -21.65 4.75 -19.08
CA LEU A 285 -20.35 4.26 -18.60
C LEU A 285 -19.65 5.26 -17.69
N ILE A 286 -19.78 6.56 -17.94
CA ILE A 286 -19.28 7.60 -17.03
C ILE A 286 -19.87 7.40 -15.63
N GLY A 287 -21.21 7.30 -15.53
CA GLY A 287 -21.89 7.10 -14.25
C GLY A 287 -21.45 5.81 -13.55
N PHE A 288 -21.33 4.71 -14.30
CA PHE A 288 -20.86 3.43 -13.79
C PHE A 288 -19.45 3.53 -13.18
N ILE A 289 -18.48 4.12 -13.89
CA ILE A 289 -17.10 4.25 -13.44
C ILE A 289 -16.99 5.20 -12.24
N VAL A 290 -17.69 6.33 -12.26
CA VAL A 290 -17.66 7.29 -11.15
C VAL A 290 -18.23 6.67 -9.88
N VAL A 291 -19.35 5.96 -9.95
CA VAL A 291 -19.92 5.24 -8.79
C VAL A 291 -18.99 4.17 -8.30
N ALA A 292 -18.35 3.42 -9.21
CA ALA A 292 -17.36 2.39 -8.86
C ALA A 292 -16.15 2.98 -8.11
N LEU A 293 -15.62 4.11 -8.60
CA LEU A 293 -14.51 4.81 -7.96
C LEU A 293 -14.88 5.31 -6.57
N VAL A 294 -16.02 5.97 -6.43
CA VAL A 294 -16.51 6.46 -5.14
C VAL A 294 -16.67 5.30 -4.16
N ALA A 295 -17.32 4.22 -4.57
CA ALA A 295 -17.50 3.04 -3.73
C ALA A 295 -16.17 2.42 -3.28
N ALA A 296 -15.19 2.30 -4.20
CA ALA A 296 -13.87 1.76 -3.89
C ALA A 296 -13.06 2.66 -2.94
N PHE A 297 -13.15 3.97 -3.09
CA PHE A 297 -12.55 4.91 -2.14
C PHE A 297 -13.18 4.78 -0.75
N MET A 298 -14.51 4.74 -0.69
CA MET A 298 -15.24 4.62 0.58
C MET A 298 -14.82 3.36 1.34
N SER A 299 -14.74 2.20 0.69
CA SER A 299 -14.29 0.97 1.32
C SER A 299 -12.84 1.03 1.82
N SER A 300 -11.94 1.65 1.04
CA SER A 300 -10.55 1.83 1.47
C SER A 300 -10.44 2.75 2.69
N LEU A 301 -11.26 3.81 2.75
CA LEU A 301 -11.31 4.75 3.88
C LEU A 301 -11.88 4.07 5.12
N ASP A 302 -13.00 3.35 4.99
CA ASP A 302 -13.64 2.58 6.06
C ASP A 302 -12.63 1.59 6.69
N SER A 303 -11.97 0.80 5.87
CA SER A 303 -10.94 -0.13 6.34
C SER A 303 -9.80 0.56 7.10
N SER A 304 -9.39 1.73 6.63
CA SER A 304 -8.30 2.49 7.26
C SER A 304 -8.72 3.12 8.59
N ILE A 305 -9.86 3.80 8.62
CA ILE A 305 -10.36 4.46 9.84
C ILE A 305 -10.74 3.43 10.90
N ASN A 306 -11.33 2.30 10.51
CA ASN A 306 -11.62 1.21 11.44
C ASN A 306 -10.34 0.60 12.03
N SER A 307 -9.26 0.42 11.25
CA SER A 307 -7.99 -0.08 11.77
C SER A 307 -7.32 0.92 12.72
N LEU A 308 -7.40 2.23 12.42
CA LEU A 308 -6.95 3.30 13.32
C LEU A 308 -7.73 3.26 14.65
N SER A 309 -9.06 3.14 14.58
CA SER A 309 -9.92 3.05 15.76
C SER A 309 -9.62 1.78 16.57
N ALA A 310 -9.51 0.62 15.93
CA ALA A 310 -9.22 -0.65 16.59
C ALA A 310 -7.86 -0.63 17.30
N ALA A 311 -6.80 -0.16 16.64
CA ALA A 311 -5.48 -0.04 17.25
C ALA A 311 -5.50 0.97 18.41
N SER A 312 -6.13 2.13 18.25
CA SER A 312 -6.25 3.12 19.33
C SER A 312 -6.99 2.57 20.53
N MET A 313 -8.10 1.84 20.31
CA MET A 313 -8.86 1.21 21.39
C MET A 313 -8.05 0.16 22.12
N LYS A 314 -7.43 -0.78 21.39
CA LYS A 314 -6.73 -1.94 21.96
C LYS A 314 -5.35 -1.58 22.54
N ASP A 315 -4.58 -0.75 21.81
CA ASP A 315 -3.18 -0.52 22.15
C ASP A 315 -2.98 0.68 23.09
N ILE A 316 -3.98 1.60 23.14
CA ILE A 316 -3.87 2.82 23.94
C ILE A 316 -5.01 2.89 24.97
N TYR A 317 -6.29 2.95 24.53
CA TYR A 317 -7.40 3.23 25.43
C TYR A 317 -7.61 2.15 26.48
N GLN A 318 -7.79 0.90 26.08
CA GLN A 318 -8.00 -0.22 27.02
C GLN A 318 -6.79 -0.45 27.92
N LYS A 319 -5.60 -0.06 27.47
CA LYS A 319 -4.37 -0.31 28.23
C LYS A 319 -4.06 0.76 29.25
N TYR A 320 -4.22 2.03 28.90
CA TYR A 320 -3.75 3.15 29.72
C TYR A 320 -4.85 4.04 30.28
N VAL A 321 -6.07 3.98 29.72
CA VAL A 321 -7.16 4.87 30.12
C VAL A 321 -8.21 4.11 30.93
N ASN A 322 -8.70 2.99 30.42
CA ASN A 322 -9.73 2.22 31.10
C ASN A 322 -9.66 0.75 30.66
N SER A 323 -9.13 -0.10 31.55
CA SER A 323 -8.91 -1.52 31.29
C SER A 323 -10.09 -2.41 31.69
N ASP A 324 -11.02 -1.91 32.48
CA ASP A 324 -12.12 -2.70 33.09
C ASP A 324 -13.46 -1.98 32.94
N SER A 325 -14.01 -2.03 31.75
CA SER A 325 -15.32 -1.48 31.41
C SER A 325 -16.15 -2.49 30.64
N ASP A 326 -17.46 -2.22 30.59
CA ASP A 326 -18.41 -3.03 29.83
C ASP A 326 -18.32 -2.82 28.32
N ASP A 327 -18.85 -3.74 27.54
CA ASP A 327 -18.88 -3.69 26.09
C ASP A 327 -19.56 -2.44 25.53
N ALA A 328 -20.59 -1.93 26.23
CA ALA A 328 -21.34 -0.72 25.85
C ALA A 328 -20.47 0.53 25.95
N HIS A 329 -19.58 0.59 26.96
CA HIS A 329 -18.58 1.66 27.10
C HIS A 329 -17.56 1.61 25.99
N TYR A 330 -16.96 0.44 25.73
CA TYR A 330 -15.99 0.28 24.67
C TYR A 330 -16.56 0.57 23.28
N PHE A 331 -17.80 0.17 23.02
CA PHE A 331 -18.50 0.47 21.78
C PHE A 331 -18.71 1.98 21.58
N ARG A 332 -19.09 2.70 22.64
CA ARG A 332 -19.26 4.16 22.61
C ARG A 332 -17.92 4.87 22.32
N TRP A 333 -16.86 4.48 23.03
CA TRP A 333 -15.54 5.06 22.84
C TRP A 333 -14.93 4.72 21.47
N SER A 334 -15.16 3.53 20.96
CA SER A 334 -14.74 3.18 19.60
C SER A 334 -15.34 4.15 18.56
N ARG A 335 -16.62 4.49 18.69
CA ARG A 335 -17.26 5.49 17.80
C ARG A 335 -16.64 6.88 17.93
N ILE A 336 -16.36 7.32 19.16
CA ILE A 336 -15.71 8.62 19.39
C ILE A 336 -14.30 8.65 18.74
N ILE A 337 -13.54 7.58 18.90
CA ILE A 337 -12.21 7.45 18.30
C ILE A 337 -12.29 7.37 16.78
N THR A 338 -13.30 6.71 16.22
CA THR A 338 -13.57 6.69 14.78
C THR A 338 -13.81 8.11 14.24
N VAL A 339 -14.67 8.88 14.91
CA VAL A 339 -14.90 10.29 14.55
C VAL A 339 -13.62 11.12 14.66
N PHE A 340 -12.87 10.96 15.74
CA PHE A 340 -11.58 11.65 15.93
C PHE A 340 -10.62 11.38 14.76
N TRP A 341 -10.41 10.11 14.38
CA TRP A 341 -9.55 9.75 13.26
C TRP A 341 -10.09 10.23 11.92
N GLY A 342 -11.39 10.21 11.72
CA GLY A 342 -12.01 10.76 10.51
C GLY A 342 -11.72 12.26 10.36
N VAL A 343 -11.79 13.03 11.44
CA VAL A 343 -11.45 14.47 11.44
C VAL A 343 -9.95 14.67 11.19
N VAL A 344 -9.08 13.91 11.85
CA VAL A 344 -7.61 14.00 11.70
C VAL A 344 -7.20 13.65 10.27
N CYS A 345 -7.72 12.57 9.71
CA CYS A 345 -7.42 12.16 8.33
C CYS A 345 -7.92 13.20 7.31
N THR A 346 -9.11 13.78 7.54
CA THR A 346 -9.62 14.89 6.69
C THR A 346 -8.71 16.12 6.79
N GLY A 347 -8.20 16.44 7.98
CA GLY A 347 -7.21 17.51 8.17
C GLY A 347 -5.92 17.24 7.38
N PHE A 348 -5.40 16.01 7.42
CA PHE A 348 -4.21 15.63 6.67
C PHE A 348 -4.41 15.72 5.15
N ALA A 349 -5.63 15.55 4.63
CA ALA A 349 -5.91 15.69 3.20
C ALA A 349 -5.53 17.09 2.65
N PHE A 350 -5.52 18.12 3.48
CA PHE A 350 -5.09 19.48 3.07
C PHE A 350 -3.58 19.67 3.05
N VAL A 351 -2.82 18.79 3.71
CA VAL A 351 -1.35 18.90 3.84
C VAL A 351 -0.65 18.04 2.79
N VAL A 352 -1.25 16.93 2.37
CA VAL A 352 -0.59 15.92 1.53
C VAL A 352 -0.58 16.23 0.04
N GLY A 353 -1.35 17.21 -0.44
CA GLY A 353 -1.51 17.52 -1.86
C GLY A 353 -0.25 18.02 -2.59
N GLY A 354 0.85 18.28 -1.87
CA GLY A 354 2.12 18.75 -2.44
C GLY A 354 3.31 17.78 -2.24
N ILE A 355 3.05 16.53 -1.80
CA ILE A 355 4.13 15.57 -1.48
C ILE A 355 4.79 15.01 -2.75
N SER A 356 4.03 14.81 -3.83
CA SER A 356 4.48 14.26 -5.11
C SER A 356 3.56 14.67 -6.25
N ASP A 357 4.03 14.51 -7.49
CA ASP A 357 3.27 14.84 -8.71
C ASP A 357 2.09 13.88 -8.95
N THR A 358 2.16 12.66 -8.41
CA THR A 358 1.08 11.67 -8.49
C THR A 358 0.69 11.16 -7.11
N ILE A 359 -0.60 10.83 -6.94
CA ILE A 359 -1.16 10.35 -5.68
C ILE A 359 -0.56 8.99 -5.30
N ILE A 360 -0.32 8.10 -6.28
CA ILE A 360 0.25 6.78 -6.02
C ILE A 360 1.69 6.90 -5.49
N GLU A 361 2.44 7.86 -5.96
CA GLU A 361 3.77 8.16 -5.42
C GLU A 361 3.67 8.75 -4.01
N ALA A 362 2.77 9.71 -3.79
CA ALA A 362 2.58 10.35 -2.49
C ALA A 362 2.24 9.35 -1.38
N ILE A 363 1.30 8.43 -1.63
CA ILE A 363 0.89 7.43 -0.62
C ILE A 363 2.01 6.44 -0.31
N ASN A 364 2.77 6.02 -1.32
CA ASN A 364 3.89 5.10 -1.13
C ASN A 364 5.08 5.80 -0.45
N LYS A 365 5.37 7.05 -0.79
CA LYS A 365 6.42 7.85 -0.16
C LYS A 365 6.16 8.06 1.34
N VAL A 366 4.93 8.43 1.69
CA VAL A 366 4.50 8.53 3.10
C VAL A 366 4.62 7.18 3.81
N GLY A 367 4.16 6.09 3.19
CA GLY A 367 4.27 4.74 3.75
C GLY A 367 5.73 4.31 3.96
N SER A 368 6.60 4.58 2.99
CA SER A 368 8.02 4.17 3.02
C SER A 368 8.81 4.81 4.17
N LEU A 369 8.36 5.96 4.68
CA LEU A 369 8.96 6.58 5.87
C LEU A 369 8.87 5.66 7.09
N PHE A 370 7.78 4.89 7.22
CA PHE A 370 7.43 4.12 8.41
C PHE A 370 7.56 2.61 8.22
N TYR A 371 7.28 2.06 7.03
CA TYR A 371 7.18 0.62 6.81
C TYR A 371 8.47 -0.14 7.13
N GLY A 372 9.63 0.37 6.69
CA GLY A 372 10.93 -0.25 7.00
C GLY A 372 11.20 -0.34 8.51
N PRO A 373 11.15 0.77 9.26
CA PRO A 373 11.33 0.77 10.70
C PRO A 373 10.33 -0.09 11.48
N VAL A 374 9.05 -0.10 11.08
CA VAL A 374 8.02 -0.97 11.69
C VAL A 374 8.35 -2.43 11.44
N LEU A 375 8.71 -2.80 10.21
CA LEU A 375 9.14 -4.15 9.87
C LEU A 375 10.33 -4.60 10.74
N ALA A 376 11.30 -3.72 10.98
CA ALA A 376 12.46 -4.04 11.81
C ALA A 376 12.09 -4.46 13.23
N ALA A 377 11.06 -3.87 13.85
CA ALA A 377 10.57 -4.30 15.16
C ALA A 377 10.11 -5.76 15.15
N PHE A 378 9.38 -6.15 14.10
CA PHE A 378 8.94 -7.54 13.95
C PHE A 378 10.10 -8.48 13.61
N LEU A 379 11.02 -8.10 12.72
CA LEU A 379 12.19 -8.91 12.41
C LEU A 379 13.07 -9.13 13.62
N LEU A 380 13.32 -8.09 14.44
CA LEU A 380 14.05 -8.21 15.69
C LEU A 380 13.36 -9.17 16.67
N GLY A 381 12.03 -9.13 16.71
CA GLY A 381 11.25 -10.05 17.55
C GLY A 381 11.27 -11.49 17.05
N LEU A 382 11.13 -11.68 15.72
CA LEU A 382 10.97 -12.98 15.08
C LEU A 382 12.31 -13.71 14.86
N LEU A 383 13.35 -12.99 14.42
CA LEU A 383 14.59 -13.61 13.94
C LEU A 383 15.76 -13.50 14.93
N PHE A 384 15.73 -12.54 15.86
CA PHE A 384 16.85 -12.24 16.75
C PHE A 384 16.52 -12.54 18.22
N LYS A 385 16.94 -13.71 18.71
CA LYS A 385 16.64 -14.18 20.06
C LYS A 385 17.09 -13.23 21.19
N ARG A 386 18.21 -12.53 20.99
CA ARG A 386 18.82 -11.63 21.99
C ARG A 386 18.27 -10.21 21.96
N SER A 387 17.32 -9.92 21.08
CA SER A 387 16.74 -8.56 20.98
C SER A 387 15.94 -8.21 22.22
N GLY A 388 16.22 -7.04 22.78
CA GLY A 388 15.55 -6.49 23.96
C GLY A 388 14.68 -5.28 23.65
N PRO A 389 13.75 -4.91 24.56
CA PRO A 389 12.80 -3.81 24.35
C PRO A 389 13.46 -2.46 24.06
N LEU A 390 14.55 -2.14 24.79
CA LEU A 390 15.27 -0.87 24.59
C LEU A 390 15.88 -0.82 23.19
N GLY A 391 16.51 -1.92 22.76
CA GLY A 391 17.10 -2.02 21.43
C GLY A 391 16.07 -1.80 20.34
N VAL A 392 14.92 -2.46 20.42
CA VAL A 392 13.83 -2.31 19.41
C VAL A 392 13.31 -0.87 19.34
N LYS A 393 13.04 -0.24 20.50
CA LYS A 393 12.56 1.15 20.55
C LYS A 393 13.55 2.12 19.91
N LEU A 394 14.83 2.04 20.30
CA LEU A 394 15.88 2.90 19.74
C LEU A 394 16.11 2.60 18.25
N GLY A 395 16.10 1.31 17.88
CA GLY A 395 16.23 0.92 16.48
C GLY A 395 15.13 1.52 15.59
N VAL A 396 13.86 1.38 15.97
CA VAL A 396 12.73 1.92 15.21
C VAL A 396 12.82 3.44 15.08
N LEU A 397 13.12 4.14 16.16
CA LEU A 397 13.29 5.60 16.13
C LEU A 397 14.47 6.01 15.24
N THR A 398 15.58 5.27 15.29
CA THR A 398 16.72 5.52 14.40
C THR A 398 16.35 5.32 12.94
N GLY A 399 15.62 4.23 12.61
CA GLY A 399 15.18 3.97 11.23
C GLY A 399 14.30 5.09 10.66
N ILE A 400 13.37 5.62 11.45
CA ILE A 400 12.55 6.78 11.06
C ILE A 400 13.43 8.03 10.90
N THR A 401 14.36 8.26 11.82
CA THR A 401 15.26 9.41 11.74
C THR A 401 16.14 9.35 10.50
N VAL A 402 16.69 8.18 10.16
CA VAL A 402 17.47 7.96 8.92
C VAL A 402 16.62 8.30 7.69
N ASN A 403 15.40 7.80 7.62
CA ASN A 403 14.51 8.09 6.49
C ASN A 403 14.16 9.59 6.40
N LEU A 404 13.94 10.27 7.53
CA LEU A 404 13.71 11.72 7.55
C LEU A 404 14.96 12.52 7.09
N VAL A 405 16.14 12.09 7.50
CA VAL A 405 17.41 12.68 7.04
C VAL A 405 17.57 12.48 5.54
N LEU A 406 17.27 11.31 5.01
CA LEU A 406 17.29 11.05 3.57
C LEU A 406 16.27 11.93 2.83
N TRP A 407 15.06 12.06 3.34
CA TRP A 407 14.03 12.88 2.71
C TRP A 407 14.42 14.36 2.60
N ILE A 408 14.98 14.93 3.69
CA ILE A 408 15.24 16.37 3.77
C ILE A 408 16.65 16.73 3.24
N GLY A 409 17.64 15.89 3.53
CA GLY A 409 19.04 16.17 3.27
C GLY A 409 19.60 15.60 1.97
N PHE A 410 18.94 14.56 1.41
CA PHE A 410 19.43 13.84 0.24
C PHE A 410 18.26 13.53 -0.74
N PRO A 411 17.61 14.57 -1.29
CA PRO A 411 16.44 14.40 -2.15
C PRO A 411 16.75 13.64 -3.46
N GLU A 412 18.03 13.58 -3.85
CA GLU A 412 18.52 12.80 -5.00
C GLU A 412 18.49 11.28 -4.77
N ILE A 413 18.40 10.82 -3.52
CA ILE A 413 18.24 9.40 -3.22
C ILE A 413 16.77 9.04 -3.29
N SER A 414 16.44 8.10 -4.19
CA SER A 414 15.07 7.65 -4.39
C SER A 414 14.43 7.20 -3.06
N TRP A 415 13.24 7.70 -2.79
CA TRP A 415 12.42 7.34 -1.61
C TRP A 415 12.10 5.83 -1.54
N LEU A 416 12.20 5.12 -2.64
CA LEU A 416 12.03 3.67 -2.70
C LEU A 416 13.02 2.92 -1.80
N TRP A 417 14.23 3.45 -1.63
CA TRP A 417 15.24 2.90 -0.73
C TRP A 417 14.90 3.04 0.75
N TRP A 418 14.01 3.96 1.14
CA TRP A 418 13.70 4.20 2.56
C TRP A 418 13.14 2.98 3.28
N ASN A 419 12.46 2.07 2.56
CA ASN A 419 11.99 0.81 3.14
C ASN A 419 13.15 -0.08 3.58
N LEU A 420 14.19 -0.20 2.74
CA LEU A 420 15.39 -0.97 3.05
C LEU A 420 16.26 -0.25 4.07
N THR A 421 16.59 1.03 3.86
CA THR A 421 17.51 1.80 4.72
C THR A 421 16.94 1.98 6.12
N GLY A 422 15.65 2.29 6.23
CA GLY A 422 14.96 2.39 7.52
C GLY A 422 14.90 1.06 8.25
N CYS A 423 14.67 -0.05 7.55
CA CYS A 423 14.69 -1.39 8.14
C CYS A 423 16.11 -1.79 8.57
N ALA A 424 17.10 -1.65 7.69
CA ALA A 424 18.47 -2.06 7.95
C ALA A 424 19.10 -1.27 9.12
N SER A 425 18.93 0.06 9.15
CA SER A 425 19.42 0.92 10.23
C SER A 425 18.72 0.60 11.55
N ALA A 426 17.40 0.37 11.52
CA ALA A 426 16.64 0.00 12.71
C ALA A 426 17.08 -1.36 13.26
N VAL A 427 17.30 -2.37 12.40
CA VAL A 427 17.80 -3.68 12.82
C VAL A 427 19.24 -3.57 13.37
N ALA A 428 20.11 -2.85 12.66
CA ALA A 428 21.52 -2.71 13.08
C ALA A 428 21.66 -2.05 14.46
N VAL A 429 20.99 -0.92 14.68
CA VAL A 429 21.00 -0.21 15.97
C VAL A 429 20.24 -1.02 17.02
N GLY A 430 19.07 -1.54 16.69
CA GLY A 430 18.24 -2.31 17.61
C GLY A 430 18.95 -3.57 18.13
N TYR A 431 19.57 -4.33 17.24
CA TYR A 431 20.36 -5.50 17.64
C TYR A 431 21.65 -5.12 18.35
N GLY A 432 22.38 -4.08 17.86
CA GLY A 432 23.60 -3.59 18.51
C GLY A 432 23.37 -3.16 19.97
N VAL A 433 22.31 -2.39 20.22
CA VAL A 433 21.92 -2.00 21.59
C VAL A 433 21.55 -3.23 22.42
N SER A 434 20.85 -4.20 21.84
CA SER A 434 20.46 -5.44 22.53
C SER A 434 21.63 -6.34 22.92
N LEU A 435 22.76 -6.25 22.21
CA LEU A 435 24.00 -6.95 22.60
C LEU A 435 24.66 -6.31 23.83
N VAL A 436 24.53 -4.98 23.97
CA VAL A 436 25.08 -4.26 25.14
C VAL A 436 24.17 -4.37 26.36
N TYR A 437 22.84 -4.35 26.11
CA TYR A 437 21.81 -4.48 27.15
C TYR A 437 21.01 -5.77 26.91
N PRO A 438 21.54 -6.95 27.30
CA PRO A 438 20.87 -8.20 27.02
C PRO A 438 19.54 -8.32 27.76
N TYR A 439 18.59 -8.99 27.12
CA TYR A 439 17.24 -9.20 27.63
C TYR A 439 16.96 -10.71 27.72
N ASP A 440 16.71 -11.19 28.93
CA ASP A 440 16.51 -12.62 29.22
C ASP A 440 14.99 -13.04 29.16
N GLY A 441 14.09 -12.13 28.81
CA GLY A 441 12.64 -12.36 28.77
C GLY A 441 12.15 -13.18 27.55
N TYR A 442 13.06 -13.89 26.86
CA TYR A 442 12.70 -14.71 25.70
C TYR A 442 12.07 -16.05 26.11
N THR A 443 10.83 -16.26 25.78
CA THR A 443 10.15 -17.56 25.88
C THR A 443 10.27 -18.32 24.56
N ALA A 444 11.05 -19.42 24.58
CA ALA A 444 11.33 -20.26 23.40
C ALA A 444 10.10 -20.95 22.78
N ALA A 445 8.93 -20.83 23.43
CA ALA A 445 7.67 -21.46 22.99
C ALA A 445 7.17 -21.02 21.62
N VAL A 446 7.51 -19.80 21.18
CA VAL A 446 6.99 -19.21 19.93
C VAL A 446 7.57 -19.84 18.67
N TYR A 447 8.78 -20.45 18.75
CA TYR A 447 9.50 -20.95 17.57
C TYR A 447 9.38 -22.45 17.31
N LYS A 448 9.18 -23.28 18.36
CA LYS A 448 9.29 -24.74 18.24
C LYS A 448 8.22 -25.40 17.37
N ASP A 449 7.07 -24.76 17.25
CA ASP A 449 5.91 -25.33 16.56
C ASP A 449 5.64 -24.72 15.17
N ALA A 450 6.44 -23.75 14.72
CA ALA A 450 6.30 -23.17 13.38
C ALA A 450 6.73 -24.17 12.27
N GLU A 451 7.50 -25.19 12.61
CA GLU A 451 8.05 -26.16 11.66
C GLU A 451 7.03 -27.15 11.11
N ASP A 452 5.96 -27.49 11.84
CA ASP A 452 5.03 -28.58 11.46
C ASP A 452 4.17 -28.35 10.22
N GLY A 453 4.04 -27.12 9.74
CA GLY A 453 3.24 -26.79 8.55
C GLY A 453 4.05 -26.53 7.26
N HIS A 454 5.38 -26.35 7.34
CA HIS A 454 6.18 -25.92 6.19
C HIS A 454 6.30 -26.98 5.09
N GLY A 455 6.37 -28.25 5.45
CA GLY A 455 6.48 -29.36 4.49
C GLY A 455 5.33 -29.39 3.48
N LYS A 456 4.10 -29.21 3.95
CA LYS A 456 2.88 -29.18 3.13
C LYS A 456 2.82 -27.99 2.15
N TRP A 457 3.47 -26.86 2.49
CA TRP A 457 3.46 -25.63 1.71
C TRP A 457 4.66 -25.44 0.80
N LYS A 458 5.72 -26.24 0.95
CA LYS A 458 6.99 -26.10 0.20
C LYS A 458 6.77 -26.03 -1.31
N GLY A 459 5.95 -26.90 -1.88
CA GLY A 459 5.65 -26.89 -3.32
C GLY A 459 5.00 -25.59 -3.79
N ARG A 460 4.11 -25.00 -2.97
CA ARG A 460 3.43 -23.73 -3.28
C ARG A 460 4.38 -22.54 -3.17
N TYR A 461 5.32 -22.54 -2.23
CA TYR A 461 6.37 -21.53 -2.13
C TYR A 461 7.28 -21.57 -3.36
N ILE A 462 7.73 -22.77 -3.76
CA ILE A 462 8.53 -22.96 -4.98
C ILE A 462 7.76 -22.45 -6.20
N LEU A 463 6.48 -22.82 -6.33
CA LEU A 463 5.65 -22.38 -7.44
C LEU A 463 5.56 -20.85 -7.52
N LEU A 464 5.37 -20.16 -6.39
CA LEU A 464 5.28 -18.70 -6.36
C LEU A 464 6.62 -18.01 -6.69
N VAL A 465 7.74 -18.56 -6.20
CA VAL A 465 9.08 -18.06 -6.56
C VAL A 465 9.37 -18.33 -8.04
N SER A 466 8.98 -19.51 -8.57
CA SER A 466 9.11 -19.81 -9.99
C SER A 466 8.30 -18.86 -10.86
N TYR A 467 7.08 -18.52 -10.43
CA TYR A 467 6.25 -17.50 -11.09
C TYR A 467 6.97 -16.14 -11.12
N MET A 468 7.56 -15.72 -10.00
CA MET A 468 8.36 -14.48 -9.95
C MET A 468 9.50 -14.50 -10.98
N VAL A 469 10.24 -15.59 -11.06
CA VAL A 469 11.33 -15.73 -12.05
C VAL A 469 10.80 -15.68 -13.47
N VAL A 470 9.67 -16.32 -13.75
CA VAL A 470 9.03 -16.29 -15.08
C VAL A 470 8.62 -14.88 -15.48
N ILE A 471 7.91 -14.14 -14.60
CA ILE A 471 7.52 -12.76 -14.93
C ILE A 471 8.71 -11.82 -15.11
N LEU A 472 9.79 -11.99 -14.32
CA LEU A 472 11.03 -11.24 -14.50
C LEU A 472 11.68 -11.54 -15.86
N LEU A 473 11.79 -12.82 -16.25
CA LEU A 473 12.37 -13.21 -17.52
C LEU A 473 11.54 -12.72 -18.71
N LEU A 474 10.21 -12.84 -18.63
CA LEU A 474 9.33 -12.34 -19.69
C LEU A 474 9.42 -10.82 -19.84
N SER A 475 9.48 -10.08 -18.73
CA SER A 475 9.64 -8.61 -18.75
C SER A 475 10.99 -8.20 -19.29
N TYR A 476 12.07 -8.90 -18.93
CA TYR A 476 13.40 -8.65 -19.47
C TYR A 476 13.48 -8.92 -20.99
N LEU A 477 12.85 -10.00 -21.46
CA LEU A 477 12.78 -10.32 -22.88
C LEU A 477 11.92 -9.31 -23.65
N ALA A 478 10.79 -8.88 -23.08
CA ALA A 478 9.96 -7.84 -23.65
C ALA A 478 10.74 -6.53 -23.83
N ASP A 479 11.45 -6.10 -22.81
CA ASP A 479 12.30 -4.90 -22.83
C ASP A 479 13.40 -4.96 -23.89
N ARG A 480 14.01 -6.13 -24.05
CA ARG A 480 15.15 -6.30 -24.95
C ARG A 480 14.76 -6.46 -26.41
N TYR A 481 13.60 -7.07 -26.70
CA TYR A 481 13.25 -7.50 -28.06
C TYR A 481 11.98 -6.87 -28.63
N TRP A 482 11.03 -6.41 -27.81
CA TRP A 482 9.72 -5.98 -28.28
C TRP A 482 9.44 -4.48 -28.06
N LEU A 483 10.08 -3.87 -27.08
CA LEU A 483 9.83 -2.48 -26.67
C LEU A 483 10.99 -1.53 -27.07
N LYS A 484 11.81 -1.97 -28.04
CA LYS A 484 12.90 -1.16 -28.61
C LYS A 484 12.41 -0.27 -29.73
#